data_bcf66c07da2aa54d0d665c1086423187
#
_entry.id   bcf66c07da2aa54d0d665c1086423187
#
_cell.length_a   1.000
_cell.length_b   1.000
_cell.length_c   1.000
_cell.angle_alpha   90.00
_cell.angle_beta   90.00
_cell.angle_gamma   90.00
#
_symmetry.space_group_name_H-M   'P 1'
#
loop_
_entity.id
_entity.type
_entity.pdbx_description
1 polymer ?
#
loop_
_entity_poly.entity_id
_entity_poly.type
_entity_poly.pdbx_seq_one_letter_code
_entity_poly.pdbx_strand_id
1 'polypeptide(L)'
;MPFSHSIDPAHGMVWVAGEGLVTDEDLIRLAHQVSSDPLFGPQMRLLCDWSEVTQSKVTQVGIAYEVANSRFSVTSRRAYVVRGGPETQVVAYLTAYSSPAEALNIRTFNRKADAVAWLNEGIGESQRLP
;
A
#
# COMPACT_ATOMS: atom_id res chain seq x y z
N MET A 1 -7.34 16.06 -1.75
CA MET A 1 -6.50 14.93 -2.20
C MET A 1 -7.19 13.64 -1.82
N PRO A 2 -7.40 12.66 -2.76
CA PRO A 2 -8.02 11.39 -2.42
C PRO A 2 -7.17 10.52 -1.50
N PHE A 3 -5.83 10.71 -1.52
CA PHE A 3 -4.95 9.97 -0.63
C PHE A 3 -4.36 10.86 0.45
N SER A 4 -4.22 10.29 1.64
CA SER A 4 -3.42 10.85 2.72
C SER A 4 -2.43 9.80 3.18
N HIS A 5 -1.25 10.23 3.67
CA HIS A 5 -0.27 9.31 4.22
C HIS A 5 0.36 9.86 5.49
N SER A 6 0.82 8.94 6.32
CA SER A 6 1.66 9.27 7.46
C SER A 6 2.72 8.17 7.63
N ILE A 7 3.88 8.54 8.12
CA ILE A 7 4.98 7.61 8.35
C ILE A 7 5.29 7.57 9.84
N ASP A 8 5.33 6.36 10.39
CA ASP A 8 5.69 6.10 11.78
C ASP A 8 7.03 5.37 11.79
N PRO A 9 8.15 6.09 11.94
CA PRO A 9 9.47 5.45 11.90
C PRO A 9 9.73 4.55 13.11
N ALA A 10 9.10 4.81 14.25
CA ALA A 10 9.27 3.98 15.44
C ALA A 10 8.76 2.55 15.21
N HIS A 11 7.70 2.39 14.43
CA HIS A 11 7.12 1.09 14.10
C HIS A 11 7.48 0.62 12.68
N GLY A 12 8.25 1.40 11.92
CA GLY A 12 8.60 1.05 10.55
C GLY A 12 7.39 0.94 9.63
N MET A 13 6.44 1.88 9.77
CA MET A 13 5.16 1.83 9.07
C MET A 13 4.90 3.06 8.20
N VAL A 14 4.34 2.79 7.02
CA VAL A 14 3.70 3.79 6.17
C VAL A 14 2.20 3.50 6.20
N TRP A 15 1.42 4.50 6.60
CA TRP A 15 -0.04 4.41 6.64
C TRP A 15 -0.59 5.26 5.49
N VAL A 16 -1.45 4.67 4.67
CA VAL A 16 -2.11 5.37 3.55
C VAL A 16 -3.60 5.10 3.64
N ALA A 17 -4.39 6.14 3.39
CA ALA A 17 -5.84 6.02 3.26
C ALA A 17 -6.29 6.75 2.01
N GLY A 18 -7.16 6.12 1.23
CA GLY A 18 -7.78 6.69 0.04
C GLY A 18 -9.26 6.87 0.24
N GLU A 19 -9.84 7.86 -0.45
CA GLU A 19 -11.28 8.11 -0.43
C GLU A 19 -11.75 8.67 -1.77
N GLY A 20 -13.03 8.43 -2.08
CA GLY A 20 -13.67 8.97 -3.27
C GLY A 20 -13.12 8.43 -4.57
N LEU A 21 -12.96 9.29 -5.55
CA LEU A 21 -12.45 8.95 -6.88
C LEU A 21 -10.93 8.96 -6.89
N VAL A 22 -10.33 7.90 -7.40
CA VAL A 22 -8.88 7.74 -7.51
C VAL A 22 -8.49 7.57 -8.98
N THR A 23 -7.44 8.28 -9.41
CA THR A 23 -6.89 8.23 -10.77
C THR A 23 -5.43 7.79 -10.76
N ASP A 24 -4.87 7.51 -11.95
CA ASP A 24 -3.43 7.21 -12.10
C ASP A 24 -2.57 8.36 -11.57
N GLU A 25 -2.98 9.59 -11.84
CA GLU A 25 -2.27 10.78 -11.40
C GLU A 25 -2.20 10.86 -9.87
N ASP A 26 -3.29 10.49 -9.19
CA ASP A 26 -3.33 10.43 -7.73
C ASP A 26 -2.35 9.39 -7.19
N LEU A 27 -2.27 8.22 -7.81
CA LEU A 27 -1.32 7.18 -7.42
C LEU A 27 0.12 7.62 -7.59
N ILE A 28 0.44 8.24 -8.74
CA ILE A 28 1.80 8.72 -9.02
C ILE A 28 2.19 9.78 -8.01
N ARG A 29 1.28 10.70 -7.71
CA ARG A 29 1.52 11.74 -6.71
C ARG A 29 1.75 11.16 -5.31
N LEU A 30 0.93 10.17 -4.92
CA LEU A 30 1.10 9.48 -3.64
C LEU A 30 2.47 8.80 -3.54
N ALA A 31 2.85 8.05 -4.57
CA ALA A 31 4.14 7.36 -4.60
C ALA A 31 5.29 8.35 -4.45
N HIS A 32 5.21 9.49 -5.15
CA HIS A 32 6.21 10.54 -5.05
C HIS A 32 6.26 11.15 -3.66
N GLN A 33 5.12 11.45 -3.07
CA GLN A 33 5.03 12.03 -1.73
C GLN A 33 5.61 11.10 -0.67
N VAL A 34 5.28 9.81 -0.73
CA VAL A 34 5.79 8.82 0.21
C VAL A 34 7.31 8.65 0.05
N SER A 35 7.79 8.45 -1.18
CA SER A 35 9.21 8.20 -1.41
C SER A 35 10.09 9.41 -1.16
N SER A 36 9.52 10.62 -1.21
CA SER A 36 10.24 11.88 -0.94
C SER A 36 10.17 12.29 0.53
N ASP A 37 9.34 11.63 1.32
CA ASP A 37 9.22 11.92 2.74
C ASP A 37 10.53 11.52 3.43
N PRO A 38 11.18 12.43 4.19
CA PRO A 38 12.46 12.12 4.83
C PRO A 38 12.40 11.01 5.86
N LEU A 39 11.20 10.64 6.33
CA LEU A 39 11.01 9.53 7.26
C LEU A 39 10.88 8.18 6.57
N PHE A 40 10.74 8.16 5.23
CA PHE A 40 10.55 6.92 4.47
C PHE A 40 11.81 6.07 4.43
N GLY A 41 11.66 4.77 4.64
CA GLY A 41 12.71 3.78 4.41
C GLY A 41 12.17 2.59 3.61
N PRO A 42 12.95 2.05 2.65
CA PRO A 42 12.47 0.96 1.77
C PRO A 42 12.05 -0.30 2.52
N GLN A 43 12.56 -0.51 3.72
CA GLN A 43 12.23 -1.70 4.54
C GLN A 43 10.93 -1.55 5.33
N MET A 44 10.29 -0.39 5.27
CA MET A 44 9.05 -0.15 5.99
C MET A 44 7.92 -1.00 5.44
N ARG A 45 6.98 -1.35 6.32
CA ARG A 45 5.73 -2.01 5.95
C ARG A 45 4.71 -0.95 5.55
N LEU A 46 3.71 -1.36 4.78
CA LEU A 46 2.65 -0.48 4.31
C LEU A 46 1.28 -1.05 4.70
N LEU A 47 0.41 -0.19 5.20
CA LEU A 47 -1.02 -0.48 5.21
C LEU A 47 -1.71 0.60 4.39
N CYS A 48 -2.34 0.19 3.30
CA CYS A 48 -3.06 1.07 2.39
C CYS A 48 -4.55 0.77 2.46
N ASP A 49 -5.32 1.67 3.04
CA ASP A 49 -6.75 1.50 3.24
C ASP A 49 -7.52 2.14 2.08
N TRP A 50 -8.13 1.30 1.26
CA TRP A 50 -8.96 1.71 0.12
C TRP A 50 -10.45 1.60 0.43
N SER A 51 -10.84 1.31 1.67
CA SER A 51 -12.23 1.03 2.02
C SER A 51 -13.18 2.20 1.76
N GLU A 52 -12.68 3.43 1.72
CA GLU A 52 -13.47 4.63 1.44
C GLU A 52 -13.38 5.07 -0.04
N VAL A 53 -12.67 4.33 -0.88
CA VAL A 53 -12.63 4.61 -2.32
C VAL A 53 -13.95 4.16 -2.93
N THR A 54 -14.62 5.08 -3.63
CA THR A 54 -15.94 4.84 -4.23
C THR A 54 -15.88 4.64 -5.73
N GLN A 55 -14.83 5.13 -6.39
CA GLN A 55 -14.67 5.03 -7.83
C GLN A 55 -13.19 5.02 -8.19
N SER A 56 -12.81 4.17 -9.15
CA SER A 56 -11.44 4.09 -9.63
C SER A 56 -11.37 4.29 -11.14
N LYS A 57 -10.50 5.20 -11.56
CA LYS A 57 -10.08 5.38 -12.95
C LYS A 57 -8.62 4.98 -13.14
N VAL A 58 -8.12 4.14 -12.25
CA VAL A 58 -6.75 3.62 -12.33
C VAL A 58 -6.67 2.62 -13.48
N THR A 59 -5.62 2.74 -14.30
CA THR A 59 -5.40 1.88 -15.47
C THR A 59 -4.26 0.90 -15.23
N GLN A 60 -4.18 -0.14 -16.07
CA GLN A 60 -3.06 -1.08 -16.04
C GLN A 60 -1.73 -0.37 -16.26
N VAL A 61 -1.69 0.62 -17.16
CA VAL A 61 -0.47 1.39 -17.45
C VAL A 61 -0.01 2.15 -16.21
N GLY A 62 -0.95 2.77 -15.49
CA GLY A 62 -0.64 3.48 -14.25
C GLY A 62 -0.06 2.56 -13.19
N ILE A 63 -0.64 1.37 -13.03
CA ILE A 63 -0.16 0.38 -12.08
C ILE A 63 1.22 -0.15 -12.49
N ALA A 64 1.44 -0.44 -13.76
CA ALA A 64 2.74 -0.90 -14.25
C ALA A 64 3.83 0.14 -13.99
N TYR A 65 3.52 1.42 -14.18
CA TYR A 65 4.43 2.51 -13.85
C TYR A 65 4.75 2.54 -12.35
N GLU A 66 3.72 2.43 -11.52
CA GLU A 66 3.84 2.41 -10.06
C GLU A 66 4.76 1.28 -9.59
N VAL A 67 4.55 0.07 -10.10
CA VAL A 67 5.38 -1.10 -9.75
C VAL A 67 6.83 -0.90 -10.18
N ALA A 68 7.05 -0.39 -11.40
CA ALA A 68 8.40 -0.18 -11.93
C ALA A 68 9.18 0.87 -11.15
N ASN A 69 8.49 1.82 -10.51
CA ASN A 69 9.10 2.93 -9.78
C ASN A 69 8.96 2.82 -8.27
N SER A 70 8.46 1.70 -7.76
CA SER A 70 8.29 1.47 -6.34
C SER A 70 9.65 1.49 -5.62
N ARG A 71 9.69 2.16 -4.48
CA ARG A 71 10.88 2.25 -3.63
C ARG A 71 10.82 1.31 -2.43
N PHE A 72 9.72 0.59 -2.26
CA PHE A 72 9.64 -0.44 -1.23
C PHE A 72 10.55 -1.61 -1.58
N SER A 73 11.20 -2.18 -0.56
CA SER A 73 11.95 -3.42 -0.72
C SER A 73 11.02 -4.56 -1.13
N VAL A 74 11.53 -5.52 -1.91
CA VAL A 74 10.80 -6.72 -2.32
C VAL A 74 10.28 -7.49 -1.10
N THR A 75 11.01 -7.46 0.01
CA THR A 75 10.65 -8.17 1.25
C THR A 75 9.70 -7.38 2.13
N SER A 76 9.39 -6.15 1.78
CA SER A 76 8.49 -5.28 2.56
C SER A 76 7.05 -5.77 2.46
N ARG A 77 6.41 -6.04 3.61
CA ARG A 77 5.01 -6.45 3.63
C ARG A 77 4.10 -5.25 3.39
N ARG A 78 3.20 -5.41 2.44
CA ARG A 78 2.25 -4.37 2.04
C ARG A 78 0.85 -4.93 2.08
N ALA A 79 0.04 -4.40 2.98
CA ALA A 79 -1.34 -4.81 3.18
C ALA A 79 -2.29 -3.78 2.58
N TYR A 80 -3.28 -4.26 1.84
CA TYR A 80 -4.31 -3.43 1.23
C TYR A 80 -5.67 -3.82 1.80
N VAL A 81 -6.34 -2.87 2.43
CA VAL A 81 -7.70 -3.08 2.97
C VAL A 81 -8.69 -2.66 1.90
N VAL A 82 -9.53 -3.60 1.46
CA VAL A 82 -10.49 -3.41 0.37
C VAL A 82 -11.86 -3.93 0.79
N ARG A 83 -12.92 -3.40 0.17
CA ARG A 83 -14.29 -3.84 0.47
C ARG A 83 -14.93 -4.65 -0.65
N GLY A 84 -14.15 -5.03 -1.67
CA GLY A 84 -14.68 -5.74 -2.82
C GLY A 84 -15.30 -4.83 -3.88
N GLY A 85 -15.02 -3.53 -3.81
CA GLY A 85 -15.44 -2.55 -4.81
C GLY A 85 -14.42 -2.40 -5.93
N PRO A 86 -14.41 -1.25 -6.62
CA PRO A 86 -13.51 -1.01 -7.77
C PRO A 86 -12.02 -1.10 -7.40
N GLU A 87 -11.66 -0.88 -6.16
CA GLU A 87 -10.28 -0.95 -5.67
C GLU A 87 -9.69 -2.35 -5.74
N THR A 88 -10.53 -3.39 -5.74
CA THR A 88 -10.07 -4.79 -5.77
C THR A 88 -9.28 -5.09 -7.03
N GLN A 89 -9.70 -4.53 -8.16
CA GLN A 89 -9.02 -4.74 -9.45
C GLN A 89 -7.64 -4.06 -9.45
N VAL A 90 -7.50 -2.92 -8.79
CA VAL A 90 -6.24 -2.22 -8.69
C VAL A 90 -5.20 -3.10 -7.99
N VAL A 91 -5.57 -3.74 -6.90
CA VAL A 91 -4.66 -4.62 -6.17
C VAL A 91 -4.34 -5.88 -6.98
N ALA A 92 -5.30 -6.41 -7.72
CA ALA A 92 -5.06 -7.55 -8.61
C ALA A 92 -4.00 -7.21 -9.67
N TYR A 93 -4.06 -6.04 -10.28
CA TYR A 93 -3.06 -5.58 -11.24
C TYR A 93 -1.70 -5.38 -10.57
N LEU A 94 -1.69 -4.78 -9.38
CA LEU A 94 -0.47 -4.54 -8.63
C LEU A 94 0.28 -5.86 -8.39
N THR A 95 -0.44 -6.90 -7.97
CA THR A 95 0.14 -8.22 -7.74
C THR A 95 0.63 -8.85 -9.04
N ALA A 96 -0.15 -8.71 -10.12
CA ALA A 96 0.19 -9.30 -11.42
C ALA A 96 1.45 -8.70 -12.04
N TYR A 97 1.70 -7.40 -11.83
CA TYR A 97 2.89 -6.73 -12.37
C TYR A 97 4.10 -6.82 -11.47
N SER A 98 3.95 -7.26 -10.22
CA SER A 98 5.07 -7.45 -9.31
C SER A 98 5.81 -8.75 -9.61
N SER A 99 7.10 -8.83 -9.21
CA SER A 99 7.83 -10.10 -9.29
C SER A 99 7.16 -11.15 -8.39
N PRO A 100 7.34 -12.46 -8.65
CA PRO A 100 6.78 -13.49 -7.77
C PRO A 100 7.22 -13.35 -6.32
N ALA A 101 8.47 -12.98 -6.07
CA ALA A 101 8.98 -12.79 -4.71
C ALA A 101 8.30 -11.59 -4.04
N GLU A 102 8.10 -10.49 -4.76
CA GLU A 102 7.43 -9.31 -4.24
C GLU A 102 5.94 -9.58 -4.00
N ALA A 103 5.29 -10.31 -4.90
CA ALA A 103 3.87 -10.62 -4.80
C ALA A 103 3.51 -11.40 -3.52
N LEU A 104 4.44 -12.19 -2.99
CA LEU A 104 4.26 -12.91 -1.72
C LEU A 104 4.11 -11.96 -0.53
N ASN A 105 4.59 -10.73 -0.66
CA ASN A 105 4.56 -9.74 0.40
C ASN A 105 3.48 -8.67 0.17
N ILE A 106 2.57 -8.90 -0.77
CA ILE A 106 1.41 -8.03 -1.04
C ILE A 106 0.16 -8.86 -0.78
N ARG A 107 -0.71 -8.37 0.11
CA ARG A 107 -1.91 -9.12 0.48
C ARG A 107 -3.10 -8.19 0.69
N THR A 108 -4.29 -8.67 0.36
CA THR A 108 -5.54 -7.95 0.58
C THR A 108 -6.28 -8.46 1.80
N PHE A 109 -7.01 -7.56 2.45
CA PHE A 109 -7.82 -7.86 3.62
C PHE A 109 -9.13 -7.09 3.54
N ASN A 110 -10.19 -7.66 4.11
CA ASN A 110 -11.48 -6.97 4.21
C ASN A 110 -11.58 -6.14 5.49
N ARG A 111 -10.72 -6.42 6.46
CA ARG A 111 -10.71 -5.75 7.76
C ARG A 111 -9.31 -5.26 8.11
N LYS A 112 -9.25 -4.03 8.62
CA LYS A 112 -7.99 -3.43 9.06
C LYS A 112 -7.30 -4.27 10.14
N ALA A 113 -8.08 -4.83 11.08
CA ALA A 113 -7.53 -5.64 12.17
C ALA A 113 -6.77 -6.86 11.65
N ASP A 114 -7.28 -7.52 10.60
CA ASP A 114 -6.62 -8.67 10.00
C ASP A 114 -5.34 -8.27 9.26
N ALA A 115 -5.34 -7.11 8.63
CA ALA A 115 -4.17 -6.55 7.98
C ALA A 115 -3.06 -6.26 9.00
N VAL A 116 -3.42 -5.63 10.12
CA VAL A 116 -2.47 -5.33 11.20
C VAL A 116 -1.88 -6.61 11.78
N ALA A 117 -2.71 -7.64 12.00
CA ALA A 117 -2.24 -8.93 12.50
C ALA A 117 -1.19 -9.55 11.58
N TRP A 118 -1.44 -9.53 10.27
CA TRP A 118 -0.49 -10.05 9.29
C TRP A 118 0.80 -9.24 9.26
N LEU A 119 0.71 -7.91 9.34
CA LEU A 119 1.89 -7.04 9.35
C LEU A 119 2.75 -7.24 10.61
N ASN A 120 2.16 -7.75 11.69
CA ASN A 120 2.87 -8.03 12.93
C ASN A 120 3.56 -9.39 12.97
N GLU A 121 3.26 -10.28 12.02
CA GLU A 121 3.87 -11.62 12.01
C GLU A 121 5.38 -11.55 11.86
N GLY A 122 6.10 -12.21 12.77
CA GLY A 122 7.55 -12.24 12.75
C GLY A 122 8.23 -10.93 13.11
N ILE A 123 7.49 -9.96 13.62
CA ILE A 123 8.02 -8.64 13.98
C ILE A 123 8.37 -8.61 15.46
N GLY A 124 9.53 -8.03 15.79
CA GLY A 124 9.97 -7.81 17.15
C GLY A 124 9.00 -6.90 17.90
N GLU A 125 8.97 -7.07 19.23
CA GLU A 125 8.02 -6.37 20.11
C GLU A 125 8.05 -4.85 19.96
N SER A 126 9.25 -4.27 19.75
CA SER A 126 9.44 -2.83 19.63
C SER A 126 8.78 -2.22 18.38
N GLN A 127 8.57 -3.00 17.34
CA GLN A 127 7.95 -2.53 16.09
C GLN A 127 6.56 -3.11 15.85
N ARG A 128 6.05 -3.88 16.78
CA ARG A 128 4.72 -4.47 16.67
C ARG A 128 3.65 -3.40 16.83
N LEU A 129 2.70 -3.38 15.89
CA LEU A 129 1.57 -2.46 15.90
C LEU A 129 0.57 -2.87 16.99
N PRO A 130 -0.08 -1.89 17.63
CA PRO A 130 -1.10 -2.16 18.66
C PRO A 130 -2.37 -2.80 18.10
#